data_2e955c902ecace4b2632627eaac2af82
#
_entry.id   2e955c902ecace4b2632627eaac2af82
#
_cell.length_a   1.000
_cell.length_b   1.000
_cell.length_c   1.000
_cell.angle_alpha   90.00
_cell.angle_beta   90.00
_cell.angle_gamma   90.00
#
_symmetry.space_group_name_H-M   'P 1'
#
loop_
_entity.id
_entity.type
_entity.pdbx_description
1 polymer ?
#
loop_
_entity_poly.entity_id
_entity_poly.type
_entity_poly.pdbx_seq_one_letter_code
_entity_poly.pdbx_strand_id
1 'polypeptide(L)'
;GYESKVNGTDITNTKVGETKVEGTKTWKDDNAKDRPEMIKVDLLQNGKVVDTKEVTAATEWKYTFEKLQAYDANGVAYKYEVKEQPVAGYESKVKGYDITNTKVGETKVEGIKTWKDGNATDRPTMIKVDLLQNGNVIQTQDVFAVMGWKYTFTDLEAYDAEGKAYEYTVKEQPLAGYESEVNGTDITNTKVGETKVEGTKTWNDNNVTDRPSSIKVDLLQNGKVVDTKEVTAETNWKYTFEKLQAYDANGVAYKYEVKEQPVDGYKSEVKGYDITNTKVGETKVEGTKTWNDNNATDRPSSIKVDLLQNGKVVDTKEVTAATEWKYTFEKLQAYDENGVAYKYEVKEQPVAGYESKVKGYDITNTKIKDEPNVDPKDPSTNPKDPSTNPKDPSTDPKDPSTDPKDPSTDPKNPNTNTGNNSDSKVPPTTENDKPTLLPNTGGTSAGMSSILGGMVLFLLGGILLARQRIK
;
A
#
# COMPACT_ATOMS: atom_id res chain seq x y z
N GLY A 1 -93.83 2.77 -12.82
CA GLY A 1 -92.98 3.70 -13.36
C GLY A 1 -93.48 5.14 -13.59
N TYR A 2 -94.82 5.43 -13.44
CA TYR A 2 -95.38 6.79 -13.48
C TYR A 2 -96.30 7.04 -12.35
N GLU A 3 -96.28 8.23 -11.84
CA GLU A 3 -97.24 8.77 -10.90
C GLU A 3 -98.09 9.77 -11.67
N SER A 4 -99.43 9.59 -11.63
CA SER A 4 -100.42 10.43 -12.35
C SER A 4 -101.02 11.49 -11.41
N LYS A 5 -101.02 12.75 -11.84
CA LYS A 5 -101.62 13.86 -11.20
C LYS A 5 -102.69 14.47 -12.12
N VAL A 6 -103.91 14.59 -11.64
CA VAL A 6 -105.00 15.21 -12.38
C VAL A 6 -105.28 16.63 -11.87
N ASN A 7 -105.25 17.64 -12.74
CA ASN A 7 -105.62 19.01 -12.44
C ASN A 7 -106.67 19.50 -13.42
N GLY A 8 -107.91 19.50 -12.96
CA GLY A 8 -109.04 19.73 -13.81
C GLY A 8 -109.29 18.59 -14.81
N THR A 9 -109.17 18.88 -16.10
CA THR A 9 -109.18 17.87 -17.21
C THR A 9 -107.82 17.45 -17.68
N ASP A 10 -106.76 18.05 -17.10
CA ASP A 10 -105.40 17.80 -17.49
C ASP A 10 -104.77 16.70 -16.68
N ILE A 11 -104.16 15.76 -17.33
CA ILE A 11 -103.47 14.63 -16.64
C ILE A 11 -101.94 14.76 -16.94
N THR A 12 -101.16 14.82 -15.87
CA THR A 12 -99.73 14.83 -15.97
C THR A 12 -99.21 13.52 -15.38
N ASN A 13 -98.42 12.74 -16.12
CA ASN A 13 -97.71 11.57 -15.71
C ASN A 13 -96.23 11.90 -15.49
N THR A 14 -95.74 11.78 -14.26
CA THR A 14 -94.35 11.98 -13.93
C THR A 14 -93.70 10.63 -13.78
N LYS A 15 -92.54 10.45 -14.41
CA LYS A 15 -91.76 9.19 -14.26
C LYS A 15 -91.20 9.08 -12.84
N VAL A 16 -91.51 7.95 -12.21
CA VAL A 16 -91.04 7.65 -10.83
C VAL A 16 -90.39 6.28 -10.77
N GLY A 17 -89.60 6.02 -9.79
CA GLY A 17 -88.97 4.73 -9.58
C GLY A 17 -87.89 4.82 -8.52
N GLU A 18 -87.45 3.67 -8.14
CA GLU A 18 -86.34 3.53 -7.20
C GLU A 18 -85.17 2.93 -7.91
N THR A 19 -83.96 3.26 -7.44
CA THR A 19 -82.71 2.67 -7.82
C THR A 19 -81.83 2.41 -6.58
N LYS A 20 -80.68 1.78 -6.79
CA LYS A 20 -79.65 1.61 -5.76
C LYS A 20 -78.28 1.95 -6.34
N VAL A 21 -77.36 2.31 -5.47
CA VAL A 21 -75.93 2.47 -5.76
C VAL A 21 -75.21 1.48 -4.89
N GLU A 22 -74.44 0.59 -5.48
CA GLU A 22 -73.64 -0.38 -4.78
C GLU A 22 -72.22 -0.35 -5.31
N GLY A 23 -71.23 -0.52 -4.45
CA GLY A 23 -69.81 -0.51 -4.78
C GLY A 23 -68.94 -1.28 -3.81
N THR A 24 -67.76 -1.49 -4.22
CA THR A 24 -66.72 -2.19 -3.43
C THR A 24 -65.52 -1.29 -3.22
N LYS A 25 -64.98 -1.30 -2.04
CA LYS A 25 -63.71 -0.68 -1.70
C LYS A 25 -62.57 -1.66 -1.83
N THR A 26 -61.55 -1.32 -2.60
CA THR A 26 -60.32 -2.11 -2.77
C THR A 26 -59.11 -1.34 -2.25
N TRP A 27 -58.17 -2.05 -1.68
CA TRP A 27 -56.93 -1.51 -1.14
C TRP A 27 -55.75 -2.04 -1.97
N LYS A 28 -54.87 -1.13 -2.40
CA LYS A 28 -53.54 -1.38 -2.97
C LYS A 28 -52.51 -0.87 -1.99
N ASP A 29 -52.09 -1.71 -1.06
CA ASP A 29 -51.25 -1.33 0.08
C ASP A 29 -50.41 -2.50 0.64
N ASP A 30 -50.27 -3.60 -0.14
CA ASP A 30 -49.58 -4.81 0.26
C ASP A 30 -49.95 -5.32 1.66
N ASN A 31 -51.28 -5.22 1.98
CA ASN A 31 -51.82 -5.57 3.31
C ASN A 31 -51.19 -4.77 4.47
N ALA A 32 -51.01 -3.48 4.27
CA ALA A 32 -50.43 -2.58 5.26
C ALA A 32 -51.12 -2.71 6.61
N LYS A 33 -50.34 -2.80 7.66
CA LYS A 33 -50.82 -2.94 9.04
C LYS A 33 -51.47 -1.67 9.60
N ASP A 34 -51.17 -0.54 9.00
CA ASP A 34 -51.71 0.79 9.34
C ASP A 34 -52.89 1.19 8.46
N ARG A 35 -53.48 0.23 7.73
CA ARG A 35 -54.72 0.44 6.99
C ARG A 35 -55.82 0.85 7.98
N PRO A 36 -56.60 1.92 7.69
CA PRO A 36 -57.69 2.31 8.59
C PRO A 36 -58.76 1.21 8.67
N GLU A 37 -59.36 1.06 9.85
CA GLU A 37 -60.41 0.07 10.08
C GLU A 37 -61.70 0.42 9.38
N MET A 38 -61.91 1.71 9.03
CA MET A 38 -63.12 2.26 8.45
C MET A 38 -62.79 3.40 7.49
N ILE A 39 -63.60 3.51 6.41
CA ILE A 39 -63.67 4.68 5.56
C ILE A 39 -65.10 5.22 5.51
N LYS A 40 -65.24 6.44 5.05
CA LYS A 40 -66.54 7.06 4.81
C LYS A 40 -66.71 7.30 3.30
N VAL A 41 -67.86 6.85 2.76
CA VAL A 41 -68.26 7.03 1.38
C VAL A 41 -69.50 7.91 1.34
N ASP A 42 -69.36 9.05 0.69
CA ASP A 42 -70.44 9.98 0.43
C ASP A 42 -71.19 9.59 -0.88
N LEU A 43 -72.50 9.54 -0.79
CA LEU A 43 -73.36 9.47 -1.98
C LEU A 43 -73.71 10.88 -2.45
N LEU A 44 -73.43 11.18 -3.69
CA LEU A 44 -73.81 12.45 -4.31
C LEU A 44 -74.96 12.23 -5.29
N GLN A 45 -75.97 13.10 -5.18
CA GLN A 45 -77.06 13.19 -6.11
C GLN A 45 -76.93 14.53 -6.85
N ASN A 46 -76.78 14.50 -8.17
CA ASN A 46 -76.50 15.69 -9.00
C ASN A 46 -75.39 16.58 -8.39
N GLY A 47 -74.31 15.97 -7.89
CA GLY A 47 -73.11 16.65 -7.35
C GLY A 47 -73.24 17.14 -5.91
N LYS A 48 -74.36 16.93 -5.23
CA LYS A 48 -74.56 17.27 -3.79
C LYS A 48 -74.56 16.01 -2.96
N VAL A 49 -73.83 16.02 -1.83
CA VAL A 49 -73.83 14.91 -0.86
C VAL A 49 -75.23 14.80 -0.25
N VAL A 50 -75.84 13.62 -0.35
CA VAL A 50 -77.20 13.31 0.15
C VAL A 50 -77.19 12.23 1.22
N ASP A 51 -76.16 11.40 1.31
CA ASP A 51 -76.01 10.37 2.31
C ASP A 51 -74.50 10.03 2.47
N THR A 52 -74.14 9.41 3.61
CA THR A 52 -72.79 8.96 3.88
C THR A 52 -72.82 7.59 4.58
N LYS A 53 -72.03 6.64 4.14
CA LYS A 53 -71.88 5.32 4.76
C LYS A 53 -70.48 5.07 5.28
N GLU A 54 -70.41 4.41 6.41
CA GLU A 54 -69.19 3.82 6.94
C GLU A 54 -69.00 2.45 6.32
N VAL A 55 -67.78 2.18 5.81
CA VAL A 55 -67.41 0.94 5.15
C VAL A 55 -66.21 0.37 5.86
N THR A 56 -66.28 -0.90 6.26
CA THR A 56 -65.32 -1.56 7.10
C THR A 56 -64.97 -2.96 6.56
N ALA A 57 -63.96 -3.60 7.15
CA ALA A 57 -63.65 -4.99 6.87
C ALA A 57 -64.79 -5.95 7.24
N ALA A 58 -65.63 -5.60 8.29
CA ALA A 58 -66.78 -6.40 8.68
C ALA A 58 -67.87 -6.41 7.60
N THR A 59 -67.93 -5.37 6.76
CA THR A 59 -68.84 -5.34 5.57
C THR A 59 -68.15 -5.89 4.33
N GLU A 60 -67.00 -6.57 4.47
CA GLU A 60 -66.18 -7.01 3.35
C GLU A 60 -65.84 -5.85 2.40
N TRP A 61 -65.72 -4.64 2.92
CA TRP A 61 -65.47 -3.42 2.17
C TRP A 61 -66.51 -3.13 1.06
N LYS A 62 -67.77 -3.64 1.25
CA LYS A 62 -68.90 -3.42 0.35
C LYS A 62 -69.88 -2.44 0.94
N TYR A 63 -70.56 -1.68 0.10
CA TYR A 63 -71.57 -0.75 0.49
C TYR A 63 -72.70 -0.67 -0.51
N THR A 64 -73.90 -0.38 -0.03
CA THR A 64 -75.08 -0.21 -0.86
C THR A 64 -75.94 0.92 -0.31
N PHE A 65 -76.30 1.87 -1.11
CA PHE A 65 -77.33 2.85 -0.85
C PHE A 65 -78.60 2.38 -1.54
N GLU A 66 -79.63 2.05 -0.80
CA GLU A 66 -80.85 1.48 -1.32
C GLU A 66 -81.98 2.51 -1.34
N LYS A 67 -83.07 2.19 -2.02
CA LYS A 67 -84.31 2.99 -2.10
C LYS A 67 -84.07 4.43 -2.51
N LEU A 68 -83.14 4.63 -3.42
CA LEU A 68 -82.86 5.95 -3.96
C LEU A 68 -83.91 6.32 -5.03
N GLN A 69 -84.34 7.58 -5.04
CA GLN A 69 -85.25 8.07 -6.09
C GLN A 69 -84.52 8.06 -7.44
N ALA A 70 -85.09 7.39 -8.44
CA ALA A 70 -84.47 7.34 -9.76
C ALA A 70 -84.71 8.62 -10.56
N TYR A 71 -85.74 9.39 -10.27
CA TYR A 71 -86.14 10.56 -10.99
C TYR A 71 -86.56 11.71 -10.08
N ASP A 72 -86.40 12.93 -10.51
CA ASP A 72 -86.87 14.12 -9.82
C ASP A 72 -88.40 14.34 -10.01
N ALA A 73 -88.92 15.41 -9.41
CA ALA A 73 -90.34 15.79 -9.49
C ALA A 73 -90.82 16.10 -10.93
N ASN A 74 -89.90 16.29 -11.90
CA ASN A 74 -90.14 16.52 -13.27
C ASN A 74 -89.94 15.25 -14.15
N GLY A 75 -89.61 14.12 -13.52
CA GLY A 75 -89.32 12.84 -14.23
C GLY A 75 -87.96 12.80 -14.88
N VAL A 76 -87.00 13.70 -14.52
CA VAL A 76 -85.63 13.69 -15.00
C VAL A 76 -84.81 12.77 -14.08
N ALA A 77 -84.03 11.89 -14.72
CA ALA A 77 -83.19 10.95 -13.96
C ALA A 77 -82.15 11.66 -13.13
N TYR A 78 -82.04 11.26 -11.84
CA TYR A 78 -80.93 11.69 -11.00
C TYR A 78 -79.63 11.05 -11.41
N LYS A 79 -78.51 11.84 -11.39
CA LYS A 79 -77.16 11.34 -11.50
C LYS A 79 -76.62 11.05 -10.13
N TYR A 80 -76.33 9.80 -9.89
CA TYR A 80 -75.67 9.38 -8.66
C TYR A 80 -74.18 9.15 -8.86
N GLU A 81 -73.35 9.62 -7.92
CA GLU A 81 -71.92 9.46 -7.87
C GLU A 81 -71.53 9.13 -6.42
N VAL A 82 -70.37 8.50 -6.27
CA VAL A 82 -69.79 8.27 -4.95
C VAL A 82 -68.46 8.99 -4.82
N LYS A 83 -68.14 9.40 -3.60
CA LYS A 83 -66.86 10.02 -3.26
C LYS A 83 -66.43 9.50 -1.91
N GLU A 84 -65.20 9.05 -1.83
CA GLU A 84 -64.58 8.73 -0.56
C GLU A 84 -64.12 10.02 0.15
N GLN A 85 -64.35 10.11 1.46
CA GLN A 85 -63.73 11.13 2.28
C GLN A 85 -62.20 10.88 2.38
N PRO A 86 -61.33 11.91 2.40
CA PRO A 86 -59.91 11.75 2.36
C PRO A 86 -59.37 10.77 3.43
N VAL A 87 -58.51 9.86 3.04
CA VAL A 87 -57.82 8.90 3.87
C VAL A 87 -56.32 9.21 3.87
N ALA A 88 -55.78 9.56 5.02
CA ALA A 88 -54.38 9.91 5.14
C ALA A 88 -53.44 8.74 4.66
N GLY A 89 -52.44 9.05 3.87
CA GLY A 89 -51.51 8.06 3.34
C GLY A 89 -52.03 7.25 2.16
N TYR A 90 -53.21 7.64 1.60
CA TYR A 90 -53.77 6.95 0.45
C TYR A 90 -54.28 7.95 -0.63
N GLU A 91 -54.13 7.57 -1.88
CA GLU A 91 -54.74 8.19 -3.02
C GLU A 91 -55.97 7.37 -3.42
N SER A 92 -57.15 8.03 -3.50
CA SER A 92 -58.40 7.38 -3.82
C SER A 92 -58.77 7.58 -5.31
N LYS A 93 -59.15 6.49 -5.98
CA LYS A 93 -59.68 6.50 -7.33
C LYS A 93 -61.01 5.80 -7.40
N VAL A 94 -62.01 6.50 -8.01
CA VAL A 94 -63.34 5.98 -8.18
C VAL A 94 -63.54 5.61 -9.65
N LYS A 95 -64.06 4.40 -9.88
CA LYS A 95 -64.48 3.91 -11.23
C LYS A 95 -65.88 3.35 -11.11
N GLY A 96 -66.87 4.07 -11.73
CA GLY A 96 -68.25 3.77 -11.48
C GLY A 96 -68.61 4.06 -10.04
N TYR A 97 -68.92 3.01 -9.25
CA TYR A 97 -69.13 3.09 -7.82
C TYR A 97 -68.11 2.33 -7.01
N ASP A 98 -67.10 1.73 -7.69
CA ASP A 98 -66.01 1.06 -7.00
C ASP A 98 -64.89 2.05 -6.66
N ILE A 99 -64.34 1.94 -5.48
CA ILE A 99 -63.31 2.82 -4.94
C ILE A 99 -62.01 2.00 -4.68
N THR A 100 -60.93 2.50 -5.23
CA THR A 100 -59.57 1.90 -4.97
C THR A 100 -58.69 2.92 -4.27
N ASN A 101 -58.14 2.57 -3.14
CA ASN A 101 -57.10 3.33 -2.45
C ASN A 101 -55.75 2.71 -2.70
N THR A 102 -54.80 3.52 -3.15
CA THR A 102 -53.43 3.15 -3.31
C THR A 102 -52.59 3.84 -2.22
N LYS A 103 -51.77 3.09 -1.52
CA LYS A 103 -50.90 3.66 -0.48
C LYS A 103 -49.87 4.54 -1.12
N VAL A 104 -49.67 5.73 -0.59
CA VAL A 104 -48.73 6.74 -1.07
C VAL A 104 -47.99 7.34 0.11
N GLY A 105 -46.85 7.94 -0.18
CA GLY A 105 -46.02 8.64 0.79
C GLY A 105 -44.64 8.93 0.22
N GLU A 106 -43.88 9.69 0.96
CA GLU A 106 -42.50 10.03 0.63
C GLU A 106 -41.57 9.49 1.71
N THR A 107 -40.35 9.23 1.30
CA THR A 107 -39.24 8.80 2.17
C THR A 107 -37.95 9.50 1.77
N LYS A 108 -36.90 9.26 2.56
CA LYS A 108 -35.53 9.70 2.26
C LYS A 108 -34.56 8.57 2.50
N VAL A 109 -33.40 8.64 1.88
CA VAL A 109 -32.24 7.78 2.14
C VAL A 109 -31.09 8.68 2.52
N GLU A 110 -30.50 8.43 3.69
CA GLU A 110 -29.35 9.18 4.16
C GLU A 110 -28.26 8.23 4.65
N GLY A 111 -27.00 8.62 4.48
CA GLY A 111 -25.86 7.81 4.86
C GLY A 111 -24.60 8.62 5.07
N ILE A 112 -23.59 7.95 5.62
CA ILE A 112 -22.27 8.51 5.89
C ILE A 112 -21.22 7.66 5.20
N LYS A 113 -20.25 8.32 4.57
CA LYS A 113 -19.07 7.68 4.05
C LYS A 113 -17.95 7.70 5.08
N THR A 114 -17.36 6.54 5.33
CA THR A 114 -16.23 6.35 6.24
C THR A 114 -15.02 5.79 5.49
N TRP A 115 -13.80 6.12 5.97
CA TRP A 115 -12.54 5.70 5.38
C TRP A 115 -11.71 4.90 6.39
N LYS A 116 -11.21 3.74 5.95
CA LYS A 116 -10.18 2.93 6.59
C LYS A 116 -8.93 2.99 5.71
N ASP A 117 -8.07 3.98 5.92
CA ASP A 117 -6.92 4.24 5.06
C ASP A 117 -5.72 4.87 5.79
N GLY A 118 -5.72 4.82 7.14
CA GLY A 118 -4.64 5.42 7.94
C GLY A 118 -4.46 6.93 7.71
N ASN A 119 -5.54 7.65 7.35
CA ASN A 119 -5.50 9.06 6.96
C ASN A 119 -4.61 9.32 5.73
N ALA A 120 -4.74 8.47 4.72
CA ALA A 120 -3.98 8.59 3.48
C ALA A 120 -4.09 9.98 2.86
N THR A 121 -2.96 10.53 2.46
CA THR A 121 -2.88 11.87 1.85
C THR A 121 -3.39 11.91 0.41
N ASP A 122 -3.48 10.77 -0.24
CA ASP A 122 -4.00 10.57 -1.59
C ASP A 122 -5.48 10.18 -1.62
N ARG A 123 -6.20 10.32 -0.47
CA ARG A 123 -7.64 10.13 -0.40
C ARG A 123 -8.33 11.09 -1.37
N PRO A 124 -9.27 10.64 -2.22
CA PRO A 124 -10.03 11.53 -3.09
C PRO A 124 -10.87 12.51 -2.28
N THR A 125 -11.13 13.67 -2.85
CA THR A 125 -11.98 14.71 -2.23
C THR A 125 -13.46 14.50 -2.47
N MET A 126 -13.82 13.57 -3.37
CA MET A 126 -15.18 13.30 -3.82
C MET A 126 -15.33 11.82 -4.21
N ILE A 127 -16.51 11.26 -3.94
CA ILE A 127 -16.97 9.96 -4.44
C ILE A 127 -18.34 10.12 -5.07
N LYS A 128 -18.78 9.11 -5.83
CA LYS A 128 -20.13 9.03 -6.39
C LYS A 128 -20.91 7.91 -5.72
N VAL A 129 -22.11 8.24 -5.26
CA VAL A 129 -23.03 7.28 -4.64
C VAL A 129 -24.28 7.17 -5.51
N ASP A 130 -24.58 5.97 -5.95
CA ASP A 130 -25.79 5.63 -6.67
C ASP A 130 -26.89 5.23 -5.68
N LEU A 131 -28.08 5.78 -5.85
CA LEU A 131 -29.31 5.34 -5.22
C LEU A 131 -29.99 4.32 -6.12
N LEU A 132 -30.31 3.16 -5.57
CA LEU A 132 -31.03 2.11 -6.27
C LEU A 132 -32.44 1.97 -5.69
N GLN A 133 -33.42 1.89 -6.57
CA GLN A 133 -34.81 1.54 -6.24
C GLN A 133 -35.08 0.15 -6.83
N ASN A 134 -35.43 -0.81 -5.97
CA ASN A 134 -35.64 -2.21 -6.38
C ASN A 134 -34.51 -2.75 -7.25
N GLY A 135 -33.24 -2.40 -6.90
CA GLY A 135 -32.03 -2.86 -7.59
C GLY A 135 -31.62 -2.07 -8.85
N ASN A 136 -32.43 -1.09 -9.28
CA ASN A 136 -32.12 -0.23 -10.45
C ASN A 136 -31.62 1.13 -10.00
N VAL A 137 -30.53 1.61 -10.57
CA VAL A 137 -30.01 2.96 -10.30
C VAL A 137 -31.01 4.00 -10.83
N ILE A 138 -31.48 4.87 -9.94
CA ILE A 138 -32.40 5.96 -10.27
C ILE A 138 -31.80 7.34 -10.12
N GLN A 139 -30.77 7.49 -9.28
CA GLN A 139 -30.11 8.76 -9.03
C GLN A 139 -28.65 8.52 -8.63
N THR A 140 -27.77 9.48 -8.93
CA THR A 140 -26.39 9.49 -8.49
C THR A 140 -26.09 10.83 -7.84
N GLN A 141 -25.38 10.81 -6.69
CA GLN A 141 -24.98 12.01 -5.98
C GLN A 141 -23.46 12.04 -5.79
N ASP A 142 -22.85 13.22 -6.00
CA ASP A 142 -21.48 13.49 -5.64
C ASP A 142 -21.39 13.79 -4.13
N VAL A 143 -20.49 13.08 -3.42
CA VAL A 143 -20.31 13.20 -1.97
C VAL A 143 -18.92 13.71 -1.69
N PHE A 144 -18.80 14.81 -0.97
CA PHE A 144 -17.57 15.57 -0.81
C PHE A 144 -17.04 15.56 0.64
N ALA A 145 -15.72 15.62 0.76
CA ALA A 145 -15.02 15.78 2.04
C ALA A 145 -15.46 17.05 2.79
N VAL A 146 -15.65 18.17 2.07
CA VAL A 146 -16.07 19.46 2.65
C VAL A 146 -17.47 19.41 3.28
N MET A 147 -18.30 18.42 2.89
CA MET A 147 -19.63 18.18 3.46
C MET A 147 -19.61 17.14 4.60
N GLY A 148 -18.42 16.77 5.07
CA GLY A 148 -18.24 15.76 6.12
C GLY A 148 -18.63 14.36 5.67
N TRP A 149 -18.56 14.06 4.37
CA TRP A 149 -18.87 12.74 3.80
C TRP A 149 -20.30 12.26 4.04
N LYS A 150 -21.25 13.18 4.20
CA LYS A 150 -22.66 12.89 4.37
C LYS A 150 -23.42 13.08 3.07
N TYR A 151 -24.44 12.27 2.87
CA TYR A 151 -25.33 12.37 1.72
C TYR A 151 -26.76 12.08 2.11
N THR A 152 -27.70 12.64 1.35
CA THR A 152 -29.13 12.46 1.55
C THR A 152 -29.84 12.56 0.20
N PHE A 153 -30.65 11.56 -0.09
CA PHE A 153 -31.63 11.60 -1.19
C PHE A 153 -32.99 11.86 -0.58
N THR A 154 -33.64 12.94 -0.97
CA THR A 154 -34.97 13.38 -0.47
C THR A 154 -36.04 13.19 -1.52
N ASP A 155 -37.30 13.38 -1.11
CA ASP A 155 -38.47 13.38 -1.98
C ASP A 155 -38.62 12.08 -2.80
N LEU A 156 -38.29 10.96 -2.16
CA LEU A 156 -38.40 9.64 -2.76
C LEU A 156 -39.82 9.08 -2.53
N GLU A 157 -40.43 8.54 -3.60
CA GLU A 157 -41.68 7.81 -3.44
C GLU A 157 -41.51 6.59 -2.52
N ALA A 158 -42.35 6.48 -1.50
CA ALA A 158 -42.25 5.35 -0.56
C ALA A 158 -42.88 4.06 -1.13
N TYR A 159 -43.82 4.19 -2.06
CA TYR A 159 -44.62 3.09 -2.59
C TYR A 159 -44.78 3.19 -4.10
N ASP A 160 -44.94 2.04 -4.76
CA ASP A 160 -45.25 1.93 -6.19
C ASP A 160 -46.74 2.16 -6.48
N ALA A 161 -47.10 2.09 -7.76
CA ALA A 161 -48.49 2.27 -8.24
C ALA A 161 -49.49 1.20 -7.71
N GLU A 162 -48.96 0.13 -7.13
CA GLU A 162 -49.74 -0.92 -6.49
C GLU A 162 -49.75 -0.77 -4.97
N GLY A 163 -49.14 0.29 -4.40
CA GLY A 163 -49.04 0.56 -2.98
C GLY A 163 -48.04 -0.33 -2.25
N LYS A 164 -47.15 -0.99 -2.98
CA LYS A 164 -46.10 -1.78 -2.42
C LYS A 164 -44.89 -0.89 -2.15
N ALA A 165 -44.26 -1.06 -0.98
CA ALA A 165 -43.09 -0.28 -0.59
C ALA A 165 -41.92 -0.52 -1.54
N TYR A 166 -41.28 0.58 -1.97
CA TYR A 166 -40.00 0.49 -2.67
C TYR A 166 -38.88 0.09 -1.72
N GLU A 167 -37.98 -0.75 -2.22
CA GLU A 167 -36.72 -1.05 -1.55
C GLU A 167 -35.66 -0.10 -2.08
N TYR A 168 -35.09 0.70 -1.17
CA TYR A 168 -34.00 1.61 -1.50
C TYR A 168 -32.69 1.09 -0.95
N THR A 169 -31.67 1.04 -1.81
CA THR A 169 -30.31 0.67 -1.45
C THR A 169 -29.32 1.67 -2.06
N VAL A 170 -28.10 1.69 -1.55
CA VAL A 170 -27.04 2.55 -2.07
C VAL A 170 -25.85 1.74 -2.55
N LYS A 171 -25.11 2.28 -3.49
CA LYS A 171 -23.88 1.68 -4.01
C LYS A 171 -22.89 2.78 -4.33
N GLU A 172 -21.65 2.63 -3.90
CA GLU A 172 -20.57 3.50 -4.36
C GLU A 172 -20.07 3.05 -5.73
N GLN A 173 -19.82 4.02 -6.61
CA GLN A 173 -19.11 3.73 -7.85
C GLN A 173 -17.66 3.32 -7.57
N PRO A 174 -17.08 2.38 -8.34
CA PRO A 174 -15.74 1.88 -8.10
C PRO A 174 -14.71 2.98 -7.94
N LEU A 175 -13.88 2.86 -6.90
CA LEU A 175 -12.80 3.79 -6.59
C LEU A 175 -11.46 3.03 -6.58
N ALA A 176 -10.53 3.45 -7.43
CA ALA A 176 -9.23 2.81 -7.53
C ALA A 176 -8.47 2.88 -6.19
N GLY A 177 -7.87 1.76 -5.78
CA GLY A 177 -7.11 1.65 -4.54
C GLY A 177 -7.95 1.49 -3.28
N TYR A 178 -9.26 1.31 -3.41
CA TYR A 178 -10.18 1.09 -2.29
C TYR A 178 -11.16 -0.04 -2.58
N GLU A 179 -11.51 -0.75 -1.54
CA GLU A 179 -12.60 -1.71 -1.49
C GLU A 179 -13.75 -1.11 -0.68
N SER A 180 -14.95 -1.10 -1.28
CA SER A 180 -16.15 -0.47 -0.69
C SER A 180 -17.04 -1.53 -0.05
N GLU A 181 -17.48 -1.28 1.17
CA GLU A 181 -18.46 -2.06 1.91
C GLU A 181 -19.66 -1.16 2.27
N VAL A 182 -20.88 -1.66 2.02
CA VAL A 182 -22.12 -0.97 2.36
C VAL A 182 -22.82 -1.71 3.50
N ASN A 183 -23.10 -0.99 4.58
CA ASN A 183 -23.88 -1.49 5.71
C ASN A 183 -25.11 -0.61 5.92
N GLY A 184 -26.28 -1.13 5.52
CA GLY A 184 -27.48 -0.33 5.41
C GLY A 184 -27.32 0.73 4.32
N THR A 185 -27.22 1.98 4.72
CA THR A 185 -26.95 3.11 3.83
C THR A 185 -25.58 3.77 4.10
N ASP A 186 -24.81 3.26 5.05
CA ASP A 186 -23.47 3.75 5.33
C ASP A 186 -22.44 3.00 4.50
N ILE A 187 -21.45 3.73 3.99
CA ILE A 187 -20.42 3.21 3.10
C ILE A 187 -19.06 3.34 3.76
N THR A 188 -18.30 2.25 3.79
CA THR A 188 -16.92 2.24 4.29
C THR A 188 -15.97 1.84 3.18
N ASN A 189 -14.94 2.65 2.90
CA ASN A 189 -13.85 2.27 2.00
C ASN A 189 -12.61 1.91 2.78
N THR A 190 -12.07 0.76 2.47
CA THR A 190 -10.78 0.28 2.99
C THR A 190 -9.72 0.39 1.91
N LYS A 191 -8.59 1.02 2.23
CA LYS A 191 -7.47 1.14 1.29
C LYS A 191 -6.85 -0.23 1.05
N VAL A 192 -6.66 -0.57 -0.23
CA VAL A 192 -6.11 -1.83 -0.69
C VAL A 192 -5.05 -1.61 -1.75
N GLY A 193 -4.21 -2.58 -1.98
CA GLY A 193 -3.20 -2.54 -3.01
C GLY A 193 -2.13 -3.61 -2.80
N GLU A 194 -1.28 -3.76 -3.80
CA GLU A 194 -0.15 -4.68 -3.77
C GLU A 194 1.16 -3.89 -3.86
N THR A 195 2.21 -4.47 -3.30
CA THR A 195 3.58 -3.97 -3.38
C THR A 195 4.55 -5.12 -3.60
N LYS A 196 5.82 -4.80 -3.78
CA LYS A 196 6.92 -5.77 -3.84
C LYS A 196 8.09 -5.28 -3.00
N VAL A 197 8.90 -6.22 -2.57
CA VAL A 197 10.19 -5.98 -1.95
C VAL A 197 11.26 -6.61 -2.82
N GLU A 198 12.21 -5.84 -3.29
CA GLU A 198 13.33 -6.32 -4.10
C GLU A 198 14.65 -5.79 -3.56
N GLY A 199 15.67 -6.61 -3.60
CA GLY A 199 17.00 -6.26 -3.11
C GLY A 199 18.10 -7.08 -3.75
N THR A 200 19.33 -6.64 -3.51
CA THR A 200 20.55 -7.27 -4.00
C THR A 200 21.45 -7.64 -2.83
N LYS A 201 22.02 -8.82 -2.90
CA LYS A 201 23.08 -9.26 -1.99
C LYS A 201 24.44 -8.92 -2.55
N THR A 202 25.26 -8.26 -1.76
CA THR A 202 26.65 -7.90 -2.08
C THR A 202 27.61 -8.57 -1.10
N TRP A 203 28.80 -8.92 -1.58
CA TRP A 203 29.86 -9.54 -0.81
C TRP A 203 31.10 -8.65 -0.78
N ASN A 204 31.57 -8.30 0.41
CA ASN A 204 32.87 -7.68 0.69
C ASN A 204 33.79 -8.74 1.27
N ASP A 205 34.45 -9.51 0.41
CA ASP A 205 35.27 -10.64 0.79
C ASP A 205 36.46 -10.90 -0.15
N ASN A 206 36.78 -9.93 -0.99
CA ASN A 206 37.86 -10.04 -1.98
C ASN A 206 37.74 -11.30 -2.87
N ASN A 207 36.49 -11.68 -3.20
CA ASN A 207 36.19 -12.86 -4.04
C ASN A 207 36.81 -14.17 -3.54
N VAL A 208 36.73 -14.40 -2.25
CA VAL A 208 37.21 -15.67 -1.66
C VAL A 208 36.45 -16.88 -2.19
N THR A 209 37.15 -18.01 -2.25
CA THR A 209 36.60 -19.27 -2.81
C THR A 209 35.69 -20.02 -1.87
N ASP A 210 35.71 -19.70 -0.58
CA ASP A 210 34.89 -20.32 0.46
C ASP A 210 33.57 -19.61 0.75
N ARG A 211 33.15 -18.73 -0.17
CA ARG A 211 31.84 -18.07 -0.12
C ARG A 211 30.72 -19.12 -0.21
N PRO A 212 29.67 -19.04 0.61
CA PRO A 212 28.56 -19.97 0.50
C PRO A 212 27.85 -19.84 -0.86
N SER A 213 27.32 -20.95 -1.39
CA SER A 213 26.63 -21.00 -2.66
C SER A 213 25.24 -20.33 -2.61
N SER A 214 24.66 -20.26 -1.43
CA SER A 214 23.37 -19.62 -1.19
C SER A 214 23.30 -18.95 0.17
N ILE A 215 22.38 -18.01 0.29
CA ILE A 215 21.96 -17.42 1.56
C ILE A 215 20.44 -17.49 1.67
N LYS A 216 19.91 -17.31 2.85
CA LYS A 216 18.46 -17.18 3.08
C LYS A 216 18.15 -15.78 3.55
N VAL A 217 17.15 -15.17 2.90
CA VAL A 217 16.64 -13.84 3.21
C VAL A 217 15.20 -13.98 3.68
N ASP A 218 14.95 -13.58 4.90
CA ASP A 218 13.64 -13.52 5.51
C ASP A 218 12.99 -12.17 5.17
N LEU A 219 11.73 -12.21 4.73
CA LEU A 219 10.86 -11.05 4.63
C LEU A 219 10.09 -10.88 5.92
N LEU A 220 10.16 -9.70 6.50
CA LEU A 220 9.40 -9.35 7.69
C LEU A 220 8.29 -8.36 7.33
N GLN A 221 7.08 -8.64 7.84
CA GLN A 221 5.93 -7.74 7.80
C GLN A 221 5.62 -7.29 9.22
N ASN A 222 5.73 -6.00 9.49
CA ASN A 222 5.57 -5.44 10.83
C ASN A 222 6.42 -6.19 11.89
N GLY A 223 7.67 -6.54 11.53
CA GLY A 223 8.63 -7.21 12.42
C GLY A 223 8.46 -8.73 12.57
N LYS A 224 7.48 -9.36 11.90
CA LYS A 224 7.31 -10.82 11.88
C LYS A 224 7.73 -11.40 10.54
N VAL A 225 8.48 -12.50 10.56
CA VAL A 225 8.84 -13.23 9.35
C VAL A 225 7.57 -13.82 8.72
N VAL A 226 7.34 -13.48 7.46
CA VAL A 226 6.18 -13.93 6.66
C VAL A 226 6.58 -14.76 5.45
N ASP A 227 7.81 -14.64 4.98
CA ASP A 227 8.33 -15.42 3.86
C ASP A 227 9.86 -15.52 3.96
N THR A 228 10.46 -16.49 3.28
CA THR A 228 11.91 -16.70 3.21
C THR A 228 12.29 -17.09 1.79
N LYS A 229 13.30 -16.45 1.22
CA LYS A 229 13.87 -16.82 -0.07
C LYS A 229 15.32 -17.25 0.03
N GLU A 230 15.65 -18.27 -0.75
CA GLU A 230 17.03 -18.63 -1.03
C GLU A 230 17.57 -17.78 -2.18
N VAL A 231 18.76 -17.21 -1.99
CA VAL A 231 19.40 -16.30 -2.94
C VAL A 231 20.79 -16.86 -3.28
N THR A 232 21.07 -17.00 -4.57
CA THR A 232 22.25 -17.69 -5.09
C THR A 232 22.97 -16.87 -6.14
N ALA A 233 24.17 -17.31 -6.55
CA ALA A 233 24.89 -16.73 -7.67
C ALA A 233 24.12 -16.85 -9.00
N GLU A 234 23.29 -17.89 -9.17
CA GLU A 234 22.46 -18.09 -10.38
C GLU A 234 21.42 -17.00 -10.55
N THR A 235 20.90 -16.44 -9.42
CA THR A 235 20.00 -15.28 -9.44
C THR A 235 20.76 -13.95 -9.51
N ASN A 236 22.08 -13.98 -9.75
CA ASN A 236 22.96 -12.81 -9.65
C ASN A 236 22.84 -12.11 -8.28
N TRP A 237 22.60 -12.91 -7.24
CA TRP A 237 22.42 -12.41 -5.87
C TRP A 237 21.28 -11.42 -5.71
N LYS A 238 20.25 -11.49 -6.60
CA LYS A 238 19.04 -10.66 -6.54
C LYS A 238 17.87 -11.48 -6.04
N TYR A 239 16.96 -10.80 -5.38
CA TYR A 239 15.72 -11.39 -4.89
C TYR A 239 14.56 -10.41 -4.97
N THR A 240 13.36 -10.95 -5.13
CA THR A 240 12.11 -10.19 -5.16
C THR A 240 11.02 -10.98 -4.45
N PHE A 241 10.33 -10.35 -3.53
CA PHE A 241 9.06 -10.83 -2.98
C PHE A 241 7.95 -10.02 -3.66
N GLU A 242 7.11 -10.69 -4.43
CA GLU A 242 6.06 -10.07 -5.24
C GLU A 242 4.68 -10.28 -4.64
N LYS A 243 3.70 -9.50 -5.11
CA LYS A 243 2.27 -9.62 -4.73
C LYS A 243 2.05 -9.52 -3.22
N LEU A 244 2.79 -8.67 -2.58
CA LEU A 244 2.64 -8.42 -1.15
C LEU A 244 1.47 -7.46 -0.94
N GLN A 245 0.65 -7.70 0.07
CA GLN A 245 -0.38 -6.75 0.46
C GLN A 245 0.28 -5.45 0.95
N ALA A 246 -0.14 -4.32 0.38
CA ALA A 246 0.40 -3.03 0.78
C ALA A 246 -0.20 -2.53 2.10
N TYR A 247 -1.42 -2.96 2.43
CA TYR A 247 -2.20 -2.48 3.57
C TYR A 247 -2.85 -3.62 4.34
N ASP A 248 -3.10 -3.41 5.61
CA ASP A 248 -3.86 -4.33 6.47
C ASP A 248 -5.39 -4.17 6.29
N ALA A 249 -6.18 -4.95 7.04
CA ALA A 249 -7.64 -4.91 7.00
C ALA A 249 -8.26 -3.57 7.45
N ASN A 250 -7.46 -2.67 8.02
CA ASN A 250 -7.86 -1.32 8.41
C ASN A 250 -7.34 -0.26 7.43
N GLY A 251 -6.72 -0.68 6.31
CA GLY A 251 -6.13 0.21 5.33
C GLY A 251 -4.84 0.89 5.80
N VAL A 252 -4.19 0.36 6.84
CA VAL A 252 -2.91 0.84 7.33
C VAL A 252 -1.78 0.15 6.59
N ALA A 253 -0.83 0.93 6.09
CA ALA A 253 0.30 0.39 5.33
C ALA A 253 1.14 -0.58 6.15
N TYR A 254 1.45 -1.73 5.58
CA TYR A 254 2.43 -2.65 6.15
C TYR A 254 3.84 -2.10 6.04
N LYS A 255 4.63 -2.30 7.09
CA LYS A 255 6.06 -2.07 7.05
C LYS A 255 6.76 -3.37 6.68
N TYR A 256 7.45 -3.36 5.55
CA TYR A 256 8.27 -4.48 5.11
C TYR A 256 9.74 -4.23 5.38
N GLU A 257 10.43 -5.26 5.87
CA GLU A 257 11.87 -5.27 6.15
C GLU A 257 12.43 -6.61 5.68
N VAL A 258 13.74 -6.66 5.46
CA VAL A 258 14.43 -7.91 5.16
C VAL A 258 15.50 -8.18 6.20
N LYS A 259 15.75 -9.46 6.42
CA LYS A 259 16.82 -9.93 7.31
C LYS A 259 17.49 -11.14 6.70
N GLU A 260 18.81 -11.12 6.65
CA GLU A 260 19.56 -12.30 6.28
C GLU A 260 19.66 -13.25 7.46
N GLN A 261 19.49 -14.55 7.23
CA GLN A 261 19.82 -15.56 8.22
C GLN A 261 21.34 -15.60 8.41
N PRO A 262 21.86 -15.85 9.61
CA PRO A 262 23.29 -15.80 9.90
C PRO A 262 24.13 -16.62 8.93
N VAL A 263 25.22 -16.03 8.44
CA VAL A 263 26.22 -16.67 7.57
C VAL A 263 27.55 -16.70 8.31
N ASP A 264 28.08 -17.90 8.55
CA ASP A 264 29.32 -18.08 9.28
C ASP A 264 30.50 -17.39 8.57
N GLY A 265 31.31 -16.69 9.34
CA GLY A 265 32.48 -15.95 8.85
C GLY A 265 32.12 -14.61 8.17
N TYR A 266 30.89 -14.15 8.27
CA TYR A 266 30.43 -12.88 7.72
C TYR A 266 29.63 -12.04 8.70
N LYS A 267 29.79 -10.73 8.58
CA LYS A 267 28.93 -9.73 9.23
C LYS A 267 27.99 -9.17 8.18
N SER A 268 26.69 -9.30 8.43
CA SER A 268 25.64 -8.80 7.55
C SER A 268 25.22 -7.38 7.94
N GLU A 269 25.04 -6.53 6.94
CA GLU A 269 24.46 -5.19 7.06
C GLU A 269 23.34 -5.04 6.03
N VAL A 270 22.19 -4.52 6.48
CA VAL A 270 21.03 -4.28 5.62
C VAL A 270 20.80 -2.79 5.51
N LYS A 271 20.71 -2.30 4.26
CA LYS A 271 20.39 -0.92 3.94
C LYS A 271 19.22 -0.87 2.97
N GLY A 272 18.04 -0.44 3.47
CA GLY A 272 16.80 -0.62 2.74
C GLY A 272 16.51 -2.11 2.60
N TYR A 273 16.54 -2.59 1.38
CA TYR A 273 16.39 -4.03 1.08
C TYR A 273 17.68 -4.65 0.51
N ASP A 274 18.75 -3.90 0.40
CA ASP A 274 20.03 -4.42 -0.02
C ASP A 274 20.84 -4.96 1.17
N ILE A 275 21.49 -6.09 0.98
CA ILE A 275 22.23 -6.80 2.01
C ILE A 275 23.70 -6.86 1.60
N THR A 276 24.60 -6.43 2.49
CA THR A 276 26.03 -6.54 2.29
C THR A 276 26.63 -7.44 3.36
N ASN A 277 27.35 -8.48 2.95
CA ASN A 277 28.13 -9.30 3.87
C ASN A 277 29.62 -8.96 3.74
N THR A 278 30.21 -8.64 4.87
CA THR A 278 31.64 -8.41 4.98
C THR A 278 32.29 -9.58 5.69
N LYS A 279 33.36 -10.14 5.09
CA LYS A 279 34.07 -11.26 5.70
C LYS A 279 34.75 -10.82 6.97
N VAL A 280 34.56 -11.61 8.03
CA VAL A 280 35.13 -11.37 9.34
C VAL A 280 35.74 -12.65 9.88
N GLY A 281 36.57 -12.52 10.86
CA GLY A 281 37.22 -13.65 11.54
C GLY A 281 38.37 -13.20 12.41
N GLU A 282 38.86 -14.11 13.20
CA GLU A 282 40.03 -13.92 14.06
C GLU A 282 41.14 -14.85 13.61
N THR A 283 42.37 -14.42 13.80
CA THR A 283 43.59 -15.22 13.61
C THR A 283 44.55 -15.02 14.75
N LYS A 284 45.64 -15.75 14.75
CA LYS A 284 46.78 -15.59 15.68
C LYS A 284 48.07 -15.59 14.89
N VAL A 285 49.08 -14.97 15.47
CA VAL A 285 50.47 -15.05 15.04
C VAL A 285 51.27 -15.66 16.16
N GLU A 286 51.90 -16.79 15.91
CA GLU A 286 52.77 -17.47 16.88
C GLU A 286 54.13 -17.78 16.26
N GLY A 287 55.16 -17.64 17.05
CA GLY A 287 56.53 -17.86 16.62
C GLY A 287 57.48 -18.23 17.76
N THR A 288 58.62 -18.70 17.37
CA THR A 288 59.68 -19.10 18.30
C THR A 288 60.93 -18.29 17.99
N LYS A 289 61.58 -17.79 18.99
CA LYS A 289 62.91 -17.19 18.95
C LYS A 289 63.99 -18.25 19.16
N THR A 290 64.91 -18.34 18.22
CA THR A 290 66.07 -19.24 18.31
C THR A 290 67.36 -18.45 18.36
N TRP A 291 68.33 -18.93 19.11
CA TRP A 291 69.67 -18.35 19.22
C TRP A 291 70.70 -19.25 18.55
N ASN A 292 71.48 -18.71 17.63
CA ASN A 292 72.59 -19.36 16.98
C ASN A 292 73.89 -18.68 17.49
N ASP A 293 74.33 -18.99 18.71
CA ASP A 293 75.40 -18.30 19.44
C ASP A 293 76.26 -19.21 20.31
N ASN A 294 76.18 -20.54 20.11
CA ASN A 294 76.92 -21.53 20.89
C ASN A 294 76.68 -21.40 22.44
N ASN A 295 75.44 -21.07 22.86
CA ASN A 295 75.04 -20.86 24.25
C ASN A 295 75.87 -19.74 24.93
N ALA A 296 76.02 -18.63 24.25
CA ALA A 296 76.70 -17.45 24.76
C ALA A 296 76.12 -16.99 26.11
N THR A 297 76.98 -16.66 27.07
CA THR A 297 76.60 -16.25 28.40
C THR A 297 76.15 -14.79 28.49
N ASP A 298 76.46 -14.00 27.49
CA ASP A 298 76.05 -12.57 27.28
C ASP A 298 74.78 -12.37 26.51
N ARG A 299 73.98 -13.43 26.32
CA ARG A 299 72.68 -13.38 25.68
C ARG A 299 71.76 -12.49 26.55
N PRO A 300 70.98 -11.57 25.93
CA PRO A 300 70.03 -10.74 26.66
C PRO A 300 68.96 -11.61 27.30
N SER A 301 68.45 -11.17 28.43
CA SER A 301 67.40 -11.87 29.20
C SER A 301 66.04 -11.81 28.54
N SER A 302 65.85 -10.81 27.68
CA SER A 302 64.61 -10.61 26.90
C SER A 302 64.91 -9.96 25.55
N ILE A 303 64.00 -10.17 24.65
CA ILE A 303 63.92 -9.45 23.35
C ILE A 303 62.50 -8.85 23.21
N LYS A 304 62.35 -7.91 22.33
CA LYS A 304 61.07 -7.36 21.91
C LYS A 304 60.76 -7.73 20.50
N VAL A 305 59.56 -8.28 20.30
CA VAL A 305 59.02 -8.64 18.96
C VAL A 305 57.84 -7.76 18.69
N ASP A 306 57.95 -6.99 17.63
CA ASP A 306 56.89 -6.15 17.06
C ASP A 306 56.04 -6.99 16.12
N LEU A 307 54.69 -6.90 16.28
CA LEU A 307 53.69 -7.38 15.34
C LEU A 307 53.38 -6.26 14.36
N LEU A 308 53.51 -6.53 13.09
CA LEU A 308 53.14 -5.61 12.04
C LEU A 308 51.87 -6.09 11.34
N GLN A 309 50.89 -5.20 11.17
CA GLN A 309 49.70 -5.40 10.34
C GLN A 309 49.80 -4.47 9.11
N ASN A 310 49.83 -5.05 7.96
CA ASN A 310 50.05 -4.31 6.68
C ASN A 310 51.25 -3.35 6.75
N GLY A 311 52.35 -3.82 7.37
CA GLY A 311 53.60 -3.08 7.47
C GLY A 311 53.70 -2.05 8.63
N LYS A 312 52.60 -1.84 9.41
CA LYS A 312 52.60 -0.95 10.57
C LYS A 312 52.65 -1.75 11.87
N VAL A 313 53.48 -1.33 12.83
CA VAL A 313 53.56 -1.94 14.14
C VAL A 313 52.20 -1.67 14.88
N VAL A 314 51.55 -2.74 15.33
CA VAL A 314 50.27 -2.71 16.02
C VAL A 314 50.35 -3.25 17.44
N ASP A 315 51.36 -4.08 17.75
CA ASP A 315 51.58 -4.62 19.06
C ASP A 315 53.09 -4.97 19.26
N THR A 316 53.53 -5.09 20.48
CA THR A 316 54.90 -5.50 20.84
C THR A 316 54.87 -6.44 22.02
N LYS A 317 55.54 -7.57 21.91
CA LYS A 317 55.71 -8.52 23.06
C LYS A 317 57.14 -8.64 23.49
N GLU A 318 57.33 -8.73 24.78
CA GLU A 318 58.60 -9.14 25.38
C GLU A 318 58.68 -10.67 25.43
N VAL A 319 59.77 -11.24 24.96
CA VAL A 319 60.01 -12.68 24.85
C VAL A 319 61.26 -13.04 25.61
N THR A 320 61.16 -14.01 26.49
CA THR A 320 62.19 -14.36 27.47
C THR A 320 62.45 -15.87 27.51
N ALA A 321 63.49 -16.29 28.26
CA ALA A 321 63.73 -17.70 28.55
C ALA A 321 62.59 -18.33 29.35
N ALA A 322 61.88 -17.54 30.18
CA ALA A 322 60.77 -18.04 31.01
C ALA A 322 59.54 -18.41 30.08
N THR A 323 59.40 -17.80 28.90
CA THR A 323 58.42 -18.18 27.90
C THR A 323 58.95 -19.24 26.92
N GLU A 324 60.08 -19.89 27.26
CA GLU A 324 60.79 -20.81 26.33
C GLU A 324 61.07 -20.15 24.96
N TRP A 325 61.25 -18.84 24.95
CA TRP A 325 61.48 -18.05 23.73
C TRP A 325 60.34 -18.15 22.71
N LYS A 326 59.10 -18.50 23.20
CA LYS A 326 57.86 -18.55 22.35
C LYS A 326 57.03 -17.32 22.60
N TYR A 327 56.30 -16.92 21.57
CA TYR A 327 55.36 -15.82 21.64
C TYR A 327 54.12 -16.08 20.81
N THR A 328 52.99 -15.54 21.22
CA THR A 328 51.72 -15.62 20.48
C THR A 328 51.01 -14.28 20.62
N PHE A 329 50.58 -13.73 19.52
CA PHE A 329 49.60 -12.64 19.44
C PHE A 329 48.27 -13.27 19.08
N GLU A 330 47.30 -13.22 19.99
CA GLU A 330 45.99 -13.86 19.85
C GLU A 330 44.91 -12.85 19.54
N LYS A 331 43.73 -13.34 19.05
CA LYS A 331 42.54 -12.54 18.79
C LYS A 331 42.80 -11.39 17.84
N LEU A 332 43.61 -11.62 16.84
CA LEU A 332 43.87 -10.65 15.79
C LEU A 332 42.74 -10.68 14.79
N GLN A 333 42.32 -9.54 14.31
CA GLN A 333 41.35 -9.46 13.19
C GLN A 333 41.99 -10.07 11.94
N ALA A 334 41.29 -11.02 11.32
CA ALA A 334 41.79 -11.65 10.10
C ALA A 334 41.55 -10.77 8.84
N TYR A 335 40.57 -9.90 8.90
CA TYR A 335 40.14 -9.09 7.77
C TYR A 335 39.89 -7.65 8.19
N ASP A 336 40.03 -6.72 7.24
CA ASP A 336 39.70 -5.31 7.40
C ASP A 336 38.18 -5.05 7.25
N GLU A 337 37.76 -3.79 7.35
CA GLU A 337 36.38 -3.36 7.20
C GLU A 337 35.75 -3.62 5.81
N ASN A 338 36.58 -3.92 4.80
CA ASN A 338 36.16 -4.28 3.46
C ASN A 338 36.24 -5.80 3.18
N GLY A 339 36.54 -6.61 4.23
CA GLY A 339 36.68 -8.05 4.09
C GLY A 339 37.99 -8.49 3.41
N VAL A 340 38.99 -7.61 3.34
CA VAL A 340 40.30 -7.91 2.81
C VAL A 340 41.20 -8.45 3.93
N ALA A 341 41.86 -9.57 3.67
CA ALA A 341 42.72 -10.19 4.67
C ALA A 341 43.92 -9.28 5.07
N TYR A 342 44.12 -9.13 6.37
CA TYR A 342 45.32 -8.46 6.85
C TYR A 342 46.54 -9.31 6.62
N LYS A 343 47.65 -8.65 6.24
CA LYS A 343 48.97 -9.26 6.19
C LYS A 343 49.66 -9.00 7.53
N TYR A 344 49.93 -10.09 8.30
CA TYR A 344 50.68 -10.02 9.53
C TYR A 344 52.13 -10.42 9.30
N GLU A 345 53.06 -9.68 9.89
CA GLU A 345 54.47 -9.91 9.88
C GLU A 345 55.06 -9.66 11.30
N VAL A 346 56.21 -10.23 11.60
CA VAL A 346 56.89 -9.94 12.83
C VAL A 346 58.27 -9.35 12.58
N LYS A 347 58.71 -8.49 13.46
CA LYS A 347 60.05 -7.87 13.43
C LYS A 347 60.60 -7.83 14.82
N GLU A 348 61.84 -8.32 14.97
CA GLU A 348 62.53 -8.14 16.23
C GLU A 348 63.10 -6.72 16.30
N GLN A 349 63.01 -6.09 17.47
CA GLN A 349 63.76 -4.86 17.74
C GLN A 349 65.26 -5.18 17.83
N PRO A 350 66.16 -4.29 17.36
CA PRO A 350 67.58 -4.57 17.28
C PRO A 350 68.16 -5.08 18.61
N VAL A 351 68.95 -6.16 18.51
CA VAL A 351 69.68 -6.77 19.65
C VAL A 351 71.17 -6.60 19.39
N ALA A 352 71.85 -5.90 20.34
CA ALA A 352 73.29 -5.64 20.20
C ALA A 352 74.08 -6.94 20.08
N GLY A 353 75.05 -6.99 19.13
CA GLY A 353 75.91 -8.16 18.93
C GLY A 353 75.24 -9.32 18.17
N TYR A 354 74.02 -9.14 17.66
CA TYR A 354 73.31 -10.19 16.93
C TYR A 354 72.74 -9.66 15.60
N GLU A 355 72.76 -10.53 14.60
CA GLU A 355 72.01 -10.36 13.34
C GLU A 355 70.74 -11.19 13.38
N SER A 356 69.58 -10.52 13.16
CA SER A 356 68.26 -11.14 13.23
C SER A 356 67.77 -11.55 11.85
N LYS A 357 67.26 -12.76 11.73
CA LYS A 357 66.61 -13.28 10.51
C LYS A 357 65.24 -13.82 10.86
N VAL A 358 64.22 -13.37 10.13
CA VAL A 358 62.80 -13.81 10.25
C VAL A 358 62.45 -14.73 9.10
N LYS A 359 61.87 -15.89 9.44
CA LYS A 359 61.29 -16.83 8.45
C LYS A 359 59.86 -17.19 8.91
N GLY A 360 58.86 -16.76 8.15
CA GLY A 360 57.47 -16.79 8.62
C GLY A 360 57.34 -15.92 9.88
N TYR A 361 57.03 -16.55 11.02
CA TYR A 361 56.99 -15.87 12.31
C TYR A 361 58.11 -16.31 13.26
N ASP A 362 59.00 -17.19 12.81
CA ASP A 362 60.17 -17.60 13.61
C ASP A 362 61.35 -16.66 13.40
N ILE A 363 62.01 -16.33 14.50
CA ILE A 363 63.14 -15.40 14.57
C ILE A 363 64.41 -16.15 14.99
N THR A 364 65.44 -16.02 14.22
CA THR A 364 66.77 -16.56 14.52
C THR A 364 67.77 -15.44 14.67
N ASN A 365 68.44 -15.34 15.81
CA ASN A 365 69.57 -14.45 16.02
C ASN A 365 70.88 -15.20 15.93
N THR A 366 71.75 -14.72 15.08
CA THR A 366 73.11 -15.22 14.92
C THR A 366 74.08 -14.21 15.55
N LYS A 367 74.95 -14.66 16.44
CA LYS A 367 75.95 -13.78 17.05
C LYS A 367 76.92 -13.28 16.00
N ILE A 368 77.13 -11.95 15.98
CA ILE A 368 78.08 -11.31 15.09
C ILE A 368 79.47 -11.63 15.67
N LYS A 369 80.34 -12.23 14.86
CA LYS A 369 81.74 -12.44 15.24
C LYS A 369 82.41 -11.08 15.24
N ASP A 370 82.97 -10.68 16.40
CA ASP A 370 83.84 -9.53 16.43
C ASP A 370 85.03 -9.86 15.48
N GLU A 371 85.20 -9.09 14.41
CA GLU A 371 86.44 -9.11 13.66
C GLU A 371 87.53 -8.73 14.65
N PRO A 372 88.65 -9.48 14.67
CA PRO A 372 89.77 -9.12 15.60
C PRO A 372 90.17 -7.68 15.19
N ASN A 373 90.12 -6.82 16.20
CA ASN A 373 90.63 -5.47 16.16
C ASN A 373 92.11 -5.55 15.66
N VAL A 374 92.33 -5.23 14.39
CA VAL A 374 93.71 -5.04 13.90
C VAL A 374 94.14 -3.72 14.49
N ASP A 375 94.91 -3.85 15.58
CA ASP A 375 95.62 -2.78 16.26
C ASP A 375 96.47 -2.03 15.24
N PRO A 376 96.33 -0.73 15.03
CA PRO A 376 97.25 0.01 14.19
C PRO A 376 98.52 0.27 14.96
N LYS A 377 99.48 -0.67 14.86
CA LYS A 377 100.83 -0.40 15.33
C LYS A 377 101.62 0.23 14.15
N ASP A 378 102.03 1.41 14.54
CA ASP A 378 103.27 2.11 14.42
C ASP A 378 103.71 2.71 13.09
N PRO A 379 103.83 4.02 13.10
CA PRO A 379 104.36 4.78 11.98
C PRO A 379 105.86 4.99 12.24
N SER A 380 106.67 4.32 11.53
CA SER A 380 108.04 4.88 11.28
C SER A 380 108.69 4.24 10.05
N THR A 381 108.71 4.95 8.98
CA THR A 381 109.87 5.39 8.19
C THR A 381 109.43 6.20 7.04
N ASN A 382 109.66 7.49 7.10
CA ASN A 382 109.79 8.42 6.04
C ASN A 382 111.15 8.26 5.36
N PRO A 383 111.56 8.88 4.21
CA PRO A 383 110.82 9.47 3.11
C PRO A 383 111.37 9.12 1.73
N LYS A 384 110.72 9.43 0.66
CA LYS A 384 111.32 10.17 -0.46
C LYS A 384 110.22 10.56 -1.48
N ASP A 385 110.04 11.86 -1.55
CA ASP A 385 109.60 12.59 -2.69
C ASP A 385 110.69 12.48 -3.82
N PRO A 386 110.42 12.55 -5.18
CA PRO A 386 109.97 13.79 -5.76
C PRO A 386 109.01 13.68 -6.96
N SER A 387 108.17 14.67 -7.01
CA SER A 387 107.73 15.42 -8.15
C SER A 387 107.48 14.74 -9.50
N THR A 388 106.31 14.79 -9.99
CA THR A 388 105.93 15.49 -11.24
C THR A 388 104.45 15.66 -11.31
N ASN A 389 104.05 16.88 -11.24
CA ASN A 389 102.87 17.40 -11.87
C ASN A 389 103.20 17.54 -13.38
N PRO A 390 102.33 17.50 -14.37
CA PRO A 390 101.19 18.38 -14.48
C PRO A 390 100.04 17.82 -15.38
N LYS A 391 98.97 18.58 -15.30
CA LYS A 391 97.94 18.94 -16.32
C LYS A 391 96.56 18.44 -16.11
N ASP A 392 95.77 19.38 -15.59
CA ASP A 392 94.42 19.64 -15.99
C ASP A 392 94.27 19.76 -17.51
N PRO A 393 93.18 19.29 -18.13
CA PRO A 393 92.22 20.27 -18.63
C PRO A 393 90.79 19.94 -18.40
N SER A 394 90.08 20.96 -17.88
CA SER A 394 88.68 21.24 -18.06
C SER A 394 88.08 20.75 -19.38
N THR A 395 86.98 20.09 -19.28
CA THR A 395 85.82 20.31 -20.16
C THR A 395 84.57 19.89 -19.48
N ASP A 396 83.84 20.87 -19.10
CA ASP A 396 82.44 20.88 -18.94
C ASP A 396 81.74 20.59 -20.29
N PRO A 397 80.71 19.84 -20.40
CA PRO A 397 79.60 20.33 -21.16
C PRO A 397 78.24 20.01 -20.52
N LYS A 398 77.53 21.09 -20.22
CA LYS A 398 76.10 21.33 -20.62
C LYS A 398 75.03 20.34 -20.17
N ASP A 399 74.36 20.85 -19.25
CA ASP A 399 72.90 20.69 -19.04
C ASP A 399 72.07 20.93 -20.33
N PRO A 400 71.06 20.10 -20.61
CA PRO A 400 69.87 20.62 -21.24
C PRO A 400 68.66 20.38 -20.32
N SER A 401 68.23 21.46 -19.68
CA SER A 401 66.88 21.65 -19.28
C SER A 401 65.92 21.46 -20.47
N THR A 402 64.94 20.58 -20.31
CA THR A 402 63.64 20.75 -20.95
C THR A 402 62.57 20.29 -20.00
N ASP A 403 62.01 21.27 -19.43
CA ASP A 403 60.71 21.32 -18.82
C ASP A 403 59.61 21.19 -19.89
N PRO A 404 58.58 20.41 -19.75
CA PRO A 404 57.30 20.73 -20.38
C PRO A 404 56.21 21.02 -19.37
N LYS A 405 55.89 22.28 -19.30
CA LYS A 405 54.59 22.95 -19.19
C LYS A 405 53.40 22.12 -18.69
N ASP A 406 53.00 22.53 -17.53
CA ASP A 406 51.65 22.54 -17.00
C ASP A 406 50.67 23.37 -17.87
N PRO A 407 49.46 22.90 -18.18
CA PRO A 407 48.37 23.80 -18.47
C PRO A 407 47.30 23.70 -17.39
N SER A 408 47.37 24.59 -16.42
CA SER A 408 46.22 25.04 -15.66
C SER A 408 45.28 25.85 -16.57
N THR A 409 44.02 25.42 -16.65
CA THR A 409 42.95 26.32 -16.99
C THR A 409 41.74 26.05 -16.11
N ASP A 410 41.63 26.88 -15.12
CA ASP A 410 40.43 27.19 -14.37
C ASP A 410 39.54 28.10 -15.27
N PRO A 411 38.24 27.89 -15.38
CA PRO A 411 37.33 28.95 -15.78
C PRO A 411 36.48 29.44 -14.63
N LYS A 412 36.69 30.67 -14.35
CA LYS A 412 35.91 31.58 -13.55
C LYS A 412 34.45 31.65 -13.94
N ASN A 413 33.62 31.67 -12.88
CA ASN A 413 32.27 32.21 -12.82
C ASN A 413 32.24 33.71 -13.23
N PRO A 414 31.22 34.17 -13.95
CA PRO A 414 30.69 35.51 -13.67
C PRO A 414 29.18 35.50 -13.46
N ASN A 415 28.83 36.01 -12.31
CA ASN A 415 27.54 36.58 -11.95
C ASN A 415 27.49 38.02 -12.56
N THR A 416 26.38 38.40 -13.15
CA THR A 416 25.63 39.67 -13.00
C THR A 416 24.65 39.89 -14.14
N ASN A 417 23.43 39.83 -13.83
CA ASN A 417 22.30 40.78 -13.78
C ASN A 417 22.14 41.78 -14.94
N THR A 418 20.84 41.92 -15.26
CA THR A 418 20.06 43.01 -15.84
C THR A 418 19.56 42.86 -17.28
N GLY A 419 18.26 42.73 -17.39
CA GLY A 419 17.46 43.82 -17.96
C GLY A 419 16.77 43.53 -19.30
N ASN A 420 15.50 43.32 -19.17
CA ASN A 420 14.40 43.93 -19.96
C ASN A 420 14.25 43.72 -21.50
N ASN A 421 13.05 43.30 -21.75
CA ASN A 421 12.03 43.77 -22.70
C ASN A 421 11.80 43.01 -24.03
N SER A 422 10.59 42.51 -24.02
CA SER A 422 9.49 42.68 -25.02
C SER A 422 9.66 42.16 -26.44
N ASP A 423 8.73 41.41 -26.78
CA ASP A 423 7.68 41.47 -27.75
C ASP A 423 7.46 40.22 -28.63
N SER A 424 6.28 39.70 -28.41
CA SER A 424 5.27 39.42 -29.42
C SER A 424 5.64 38.62 -30.70
N LYS A 425 5.08 37.42 -30.83
CA LYS A 425 4.11 37.07 -31.89
C LYS A 425 3.85 35.55 -31.94
N VAL A 426 2.59 35.25 -31.78
CA VAL A 426 1.84 34.04 -32.17
C VAL A 426 1.21 34.32 -33.56
N PRO A 427 0.64 33.37 -34.30
CA PRO A 427 1.00 32.06 -34.84
C PRO A 427 1.04 32.06 -36.38
N PRO A 428 0.94 30.95 -37.13
CA PRO A 428 -0.32 30.31 -37.44
C PRO A 428 -0.33 28.76 -37.61
N THR A 429 -1.52 28.24 -37.37
CA THR A 429 -2.16 26.99 -37.77
C THR A 429 -1.96 26.56 -39.22
N THR A 430 -1.94 25.21 -39.42
CA THR A 430 -2.65 24.43 -40.46
C THR A 430 -2.37 22.95 -40.16
N GLU A 431 -3.37 22.18 -39.78
CA GLU A 431 -4.39 21.41 -40.49
C GLU A 431 -3.87 20.26 -41.36
N ASN A 432 -4.45 19.07 -41.04
CA ASN A 432 -4.74 17.87 -41.86
C ASN A 432 -3.60 16.89 -42.15
N ASP A 433 -3.73 15.60 -41.81
CA ASP A 433 -4.63 14.61 -42.40
C ASP A 433 -4.57 13.27 -41.70
N LYS A 434 -5.72 12.68 -41.49
CA LYS A 434 -6.02 11.25 -41.39
C LYS A 434 -6.14 10.69 -42.83
N PRO A 435 -6.27 9.39 -43.13
CA PRO A 435 -6.32 8.14 -42.39
C PRO A 435 -5.57 6.98 -43.11
N THR A 436 -5.57 5.77 -42.55
CA THR A 436 -5.99 4.52 -43.23
C THR A 436 -5.54 3.29 -42.44
N LEU A 437 -6.52 2.55 -41.97
CA LEU A 437 -6.95 1.19 -42.38
C LEU A 437 -5.99 0.01 -42.12
N LEU A 438 -6.54 -0.86 -41.29
CA LEU A 438 -6.33 -2.27 -41.06
C LEU A 438 -5.94 -3.10 -42.32
N PRO A 439 -5.37 -4.29 -42.14
CA PRO A 439 -6.23 -5.45 -42.34
C PRO A 439 -6.14 -6.55 -41.27
N ASN A 440 -7.27 -7.13 -41.15
CA ASN A 440 -7.74 -8.33 -40.51
C ASN A 440 -7.25 -9.59 -41.24
N THR A 441 -6.76 -10.60 -40.52
CA THR A 441 -6.92 -12.04 -40.83
C THR A 441 -6.53 -12.77 -39.54
N GLY A 442 -7.33 -13.55 -38.87
CA GLY A 442 -8.06 -14.71 -39.31
C GLY A 442 -7.44 -15.93 -38.66
N GLY A 443 -8.17 -16.67 -37.81
CA GLY A 443 -7.73 -17.99 -37.39
C GLY A 443 -8.13 -18.39 -35.97
N THR A 444 -9.34 -18.88 -35.83
CA THR A 444 -9.90 -20.01 -35.03
C THR A 444 -8.96 -20.74 -34.08
N SER A 445 -9.30 -20.97 -32.79
CA SER A 445 -10.20 -22.00 -32.28
C SER A 445 -10.05 -22.19 -30.77
N ALA A 446 -11.20 -22.32 -30.14
CA ALA A 446 -11.58 -23.18 -29.02
C ALA A 446 -10.61 -23.41 -27.83
N GLY A 447 -11.12 -23.00 -26.68
CA GLY A 447 -10.65 -23.43 -25.37
C GLY A 447 -11.55 -22.87 -24.28
N MET A 448 -12.71 -23.48 -24.09
CA MET A 448 -13.52 -23.32 -22.88
C MET A 448 -12.68 -23.73 -21.67
N SER A 449 -12.55 -22.85 -20.71
CA SER A 449 -12.29 -23.25 -19.34
C SER A 449 -13.13 -22.38 -18.41
N SER A 450 -14.19 -23.00 -17.95
CA SER A 450 -15.08 -22.56 -16.91
C SER A 450 -14.32 -22.45 -15.59
N ILE A 451 -14.23 -21.22 -15.05
CA ILE A 451 -13.87 -21.03 -13.65
C ILE A 451 -15.17 -20.79 -12.88
N LEU A 452 -15.60 -21.81 -12.16
CA LEU A 452 -16.60 -21.72 -11.11
C LEU A 452 -16.10 -20.74 -10.05
N GLY A 453 -16.76 -19.59 -9.95
CA GLY A 453 -16.65 -18.73 -8.80
C GLY A 453 -17.40 -19.35 -7.63
N GLY A 454 -16.68 -19.80 -6.61
CA GLY A 454 -17.25 -20.28 -5.37
C GLY A 454 -17.90 -19.13 -4.60
N MET A 455 -19.22 -19.13 -4.59
CA MET A 455 -20.06 -18.29 -3.75
C MET A 455 -20.03 -18.88 -2.35
N VAL A 456 -19.32 -18.26 -1.42
CA VAL A 456 -19.38 -18.63 0.00
C VAL A 456 -20.60 -17.91 0.60
N LEU A 457 -21.64 -18.71 0.83
CA LEU A 457 -22.84 -18.29 1.54
C LEU A 457 -22.53 -18.30 3.07
N PHE A 458 -22.40 -17.14 3.69
CA PHE A 458 -22.42 -17.05 5.14
C PHE A 458 -23.87 -17.03 5.63
N LEU A 459 -24.29 -18.16 6.17
CA LEU A 459 -25.50 -18.26 6.98
C LEU A 459 -25.24 -17.60 8.34
N LEU A 460 -25.83 -16.43 8.56
CA LEU A 460 -25.94 -15.81 9.87
C LEU A 460 -26.98 -16.57 10.71
N GLY A 461 -26.49 -17.46 11.56
CA GLY A 461 -27.26 -18.05 12.64
C GLY A 461 -27.48 -17.00 13.75
N GLY A 462 -28.69 -16.46 13.83
CA GLY A 462 -29.12 -15.62 14.95
C GLY A 462 -29.25 -16.46 16.22
N ILE A 463 -28.41 -16.19 17.22
CA ILE A 463 -28.61 -16.72 18.57
C ILE A 463 -29.54 -15.78 19.31
N LEU A 464 -30.78 -16.24 19.51
CA LEU A 464 -31.76 -15.62 20.37
C LEU A 464 -31.40 -15.97 21.83
N LEU A 465 -30.85 -15.01 22.57
CA LEU A 465 -30.74 -15.15 24.03
C LEU A 465 -32.00 -14.65 24.70
N ALA A 466 -32.84 -15.62 25.06
CA ALA A 466 -33.95 -15.40 25.96
C ALA A 466 -33.43 -15.12 27.39
N ARG A 467 -33.62 -13.90 27.88
CA ARG A 467 -33.48 -13.58 29.32
C ARG A 467 -34.73 -13.99 30.06
N GLN A 468 -34.67 -15.12 30.76
CA GLN A 468 -35.62 -15.39 31.87
C GLN A 468 -35.26 -14.54 33.08
N ARG A 469 -36.20 -13.71 33.52
CA ARG A 469 -36.21 -13.14 34.87
C ARG A 469 -36.88 -14.16 35.79
N ILE A 470 -36.16 -14.58 36.79
CA ILE A 470 -36.74 -15.20 37.99
C ILE A 470 -36.55 -14.20 39.13
N LYS A 471 -37.66 -13.98 39.82
CA LYS A 471 -37.94 -13.25 41.05
C LYS A 471 -36.80 -12.53 41.77
#